data_311861c5323c2a1217c30b1a1cd7131e
#
_entry.id   311861c5323c2a1217c30b1a1cd7131e
#
_cell.length_a   1.000
_cell.length_b   1.000
_cell.length_c   1.000
_cell.angle_alpha   90.00
_cell.angle_beta   90.00
_cell.angle_gamma   90.00
#
_symmetry.space_group_name_H-M   'P 1'
#
loop_
_entity.id
_entity.type
_entity.pdbx_description
1 polymer ?
#
loop_
_entity_poly.entity_id
_entity_poly.type
_entity_poly.pdbx_seq_one_letter_code
_entity_poly.pdbx_strand_id
1 'polypeptide(L)'
;LASRIGHAQAVIVGDYGKGVVTQALLDELKRLCRSHAVWLSLDPKPVHCLDLGGLSLITPNRKEAFELARIPDQTREADPLKDQNLMAAVHRLLSEFRPAALLVTLGELGMLLCQQHQPPVHIPTVAQEVFDVSGAGDTVIATFTVAIAAGASPLEAAVLSNHAAGLVVGKIGTATVSPEELLASFPN
;
A
#
# COMPACT_ATOMS: atom_id res chain seq x y z
N LEU A 1 -5.39 -12.12 -19.78
CA LEU A 1 -5.64 -10.95 -18.91
C LEU A 1 -6.96 -10.27 -19.29
N ALA A 2 -7.12 -9.79 -20.53
CA ALA A 2 -8.28 -9.00 -20.95
C ALA A 2 -9.63 -9.67 -20.63
N SER A 3 -9.78 -10.97 -20.86
CA SER A 3 -11.02 -11.73 -20.59
C SER A 3 -11.35 -11.86 -19.09
N ARG A 4 -10.41 -11.63 -18.20
CA ARG A 4 -10.59 -11.75 -16.75
C ARG A 4 -10.80 -10.42 -16.04
N ILE A 5 -10.14 -9.37 -16.53
CA ILE A 5 -10.19 -8.03 -15.88
C ILE A 5 -11.61 -7.45 -15.90
N GLY A 6 -12.37 -7.66 -16.98
CA GLY A 6 -13.77 -7.19 -17.05
C GLY A 6 -14.74 -7.82 -16.03
N HIS A 7 -14.32 -8.87 -15.32
CA HIS A 7 -15.10 -9.53 -14.25
C HIS A 7 -14.49 -9.32 -12.86
N ALA A 8 -13.36 -8.59 -12.77
CA ALA A 8 -12.70 -8.30 -11.50
C ALA A 8 -13.17 -6.96 -10.94
N GLN A 9 -13.35 -6.85 -9.64
CA GLN A 9 -13.58 -5.58 -8.95
C GLN A 9 -12.26 -4.82 -8.70
N ALA A 10 -11.17 -5.57 -8.49
CA ALA A 10 -9.85 -5.01 -8.28
C ALA A 10 -8.75 -5.96 -8.78
N VAL A 11 -7.57 -5.40 -9.04
CA VAL A 11 -6.35 -6.13 -9.43
C VAL A 11 -5.21 -5.71 -8.51
N ILE A 12 -4.46 -6.68 -8.02
CA ILE A 12 -3.25 -6.46 -7.23
C ILE A 12 -2.04 -6.93 -8.04
N VAL A 13 -1.00 -6.12 -8.05
CA VAL A 13 0.31 -6.45 -8.61
C VAL A 13 1.34 -6.37 -7.49
N GLY A 14 1.90 -7.53 -7.10
CA GLY A 14 3.06 -7.61 -6.22
C GLY A 14 4.34 -7.67 -7.06
N ASP A 15 5.17 -6.66 -6.99
CA ASP A 15 6.48 -6.71 -7.63
C ASP A 15 7.52 -7.19 -6.62
N TYR A 16 8.16 -8.32 -6.90
CA TYR A 16 9.24 -8.88 -6.07
C TYR A 16 10.64 -8.67 -6.68
N GLY A 17 10.76 -7.81 -7.67
CA GLY A 17 12.04 -7.54 -8.32
C GLY A 17 12.61 -8.71 -9.13
N LYS A 18 11.78 -9.66 -9.57
CA LYS A 18 12.20 -10.86 -10.31
C LYS A 18 11.98 -10.76 -11.82
N GLY A 19 11.64 -9.57 -12.34
CA GLY A 19 11.48 -9.31 -13.77
C GLY A 19 10.16 -9.78 -14.38
N VAL A 20 9.19 -10.25 -13.57
CA VAL A 20 7.84 -10.61 -14.06
C VAL A 20 7.04 -9.34 -14.37
N VAL A 21 7.14 -8.34 -13.51
CA VAL A 21 6.46 -7.05 -13.72
C VAL A 21 7.35 -6.19 -14.63
N THR A 22 6.94 -6.11 -15.90
CA THR A 22 7.58 -5.26 -16.91
C THR A 22 6.74 -4.01 -17.15
N GLN A 23 7.34 -2.95 -17.72
CA GLN A 23 6.60 -1.75 -18.10
C GLN A 23 5.45 -2.07 -19.06
N ALA A 24 5.69 -2.90 -20.06
CA ALA A 24 4.66 -3.30 -21.03
C ALA A 24 3.48 -4.03 -20.37
N LEU A 25 3.75 -4.93 -19.41
CA LEU A 25 2.68 -5.59 -18.63
C LEU A 25 1.89 -4.57 -17.80
N LEU A 26 2.60 -3.66 -17.12
CA LEU A 26 1.97 -2.66 -16.28
C LEU A 26 1.12 -1.69 -17.08
N ASP A 27 1.59 -1.23 -18.25
CA ASP A 27 0.84 -0.35 -19.14
C ASP A 27 -0.43 -1.01 -19.68
N GLU A 28 -0.35 -2.30 -20.03
CA GLU A 28 -1.54 -3.05 -20.46
C GLU A 28 -2.55 -3.24 -19.31
N LEU A 29 -2.08 -3.52 -18.09
CA LEU A 29 -2.94 -3.60 -16.91
C LEU A 29 -3.62 -2.26 -16.62
N LYS A 30 -2.87 -1.14 -16.65
CA LYS A 30 -3.41 0.22 -16.49
C LYS A 30 -4.50 0.51 -17.52
N ARG A 31 -4.23 0.18 -18.79
CA ARG A 31 -5.17 0.39 -19.89
C ARG A 31 -6.46 -0.41 -19.68
N LEU A 32 -6.34 -1.70 -19.37
CA LEU A 32 -7.48 -2.60 -19.15
C LEU A 32 -8.28 -2.22 -17.90
N CYS A 33 -7.62 -1.99 -16.77
CA CYS A 33 -8.29 -1.60 -15.54
C CYS A 33 -9.04 -0.27 -15.70
N ARG A 34 -8.43 0.71 -16.38
CA ARG A 34 -9.09 1.99 -16.68
C ARG A 34 -10.32 1.82 -17.56
N SER A 35 -10.25 0.97 -18.61
CA SER A 35 -11.39 0.76 -19.53
C SER A 35 -12.59 0.05 -18.88
N HIS A 36 -12.38 -0.65 -17.78
CA HIS A 36 -13.42 -1.38 -17.03
C HIS A 36 -13.73 -0.77 -15.65
N ALA A 37 -13.15 0.40 -15.32
CA ALA A 37 -13.27 1.03 -13.99
C ALA A 37 -12.86 0.10 -12.84
N VAL A 38 -11.83 -0.73 -13.05
CA VAL A 38 -11.29 -1.69 -12.08
C VAL A 38 -10.17 -1.03 -11.30
N TRP A 39 -10.19 -1.16 -9.98
CA TRP A 39 -9.15 -0.68 -9.10
C TRP A 39 -7.84 -1.44 -9.31
N LEU A 40 -6.71 -0.73 -9.47
CA LEU A 40 -5.39 -1.32 -9.69
C LEU A 40 -4.43 -0.90 -8.59
N SER A 41 -4.02 -1.87 -7.77
CA SER A 41 -3.05 -1.71 -6.70
C SER A 41 -1.69 -2.27 -7.10
N LEU A 42 -0.62 -1.60 -6.69
CA LEU A 42 0.76 -2.09 -6.87
C LEU A 42 1.58 -1.93 -5.60
N ASP A 43 2.26 -3.01 -5.19
CA ASP A 43 3.37 -2.98 -4.24
C ASP A 43 4.68 -2.86 -5.03
N PRO A 44 5.35 -1.69 -5.00
CA PRO A 44 6.45 -1.41 -5.92
C PRO A 44 7.79 -1.92 -5.41
N LYS A 45 8.66 -2.34 -6.35
CA LYS A 45 10.10 -2.49 -6.10
C LYS A 45 10.88 -1.47 -6.94
N PRO A 46 11.54 -0.49 -6.31
CA PRO A 46 12.21 0.64 -7.00
C PRO A 46 13.28 0.24 -8.01
N VAL A 47 13.82 -0.97 -7.87
CA VAL A 47 14.91 -1.49 -8.73
C VAL A 47 14.55 -1.53 -10.23
N HIS A 48 13.29 -1.55 -10.59
CA HIS A 48 12.84 -1.64 -11.98
C HIS A 48 12.53 -0.30 -12.63
N CYS A 49 12.57 0.81 -11.88
CA CYS A 49 12.29 2.17 -12.41
C CYS A 49 11.03 2.24 -13.29
N LEU A 50 9.96 1.53 -12.90
CA LEU A 50 8.69 1.52 -13.64
C LEU A 50 7.99 2.87 -13.53
N ASP A 51 7.30 3.26 -14.60
CA ASP A 51 6.32 4.36 -14.54
C ASP A 51 5.07 3.90 -13.76
N LEU A 52 4.89 4.46 -12.57
CA LEU A 52 3.78 4.15 -11.67
C LEU A 52 2.57 5.09 -11.85
N GLY A 53 2.61 6.00 -12.81
CA GLY A 53 1.50 6.90 -13.11
C GLY A 53 0.23 6.16 -13.52
N GLY A 54 -0.94 6.59 -13.00
CA GLY A 54 -2.25 6.03 -13.35
C GLY A 54 -2.65 4.76 -12.60
N LEU A 55 -1.94 4.40 -11.52
CA LEU A 55 -2.37 3.40 -10.55
C LEU A 55 -3.43 3.96 -9.61
N SER A 56 -4.28 3.10 -9.06
CA SER A 56 -5.24 3.50 -8.03
C SER A 56 -4.59 3.54 -6.65
N LEU A 57 -3.76 2.55 -6.33
CA LEU A 57 -3.04 2.46 -5.06
C LEU A 57 -1.57 2.11 -5.30
N ILE A 58 -0.69 2.73 -4.52
CA ILE A 58 0.72 2.37 -4.39
C ILE A 58 1.03 2.18 -2.91
N THR A 59 1.69 1.06 -2.53
CA THR A 59 1.95 0.70 -1.13
C THR A 59 3.44 0.55 -0.80
N PRO A 60 4.28 1.56 -1.01
CA PRO A 60 5.69 1.47 -0.67
C PRO A 60 5.89 1.44 0.84
N ASN A 61 6.91 0.73 1.32
CA ASN A 61 7.44 0.98 2.65
C ASN A 61 8.26 2.29 2.68
N ARG A 62 8.67 2.75 3.89
CA ARG A 62 9.44 3.98 4.04
C ARG A 62 10.66 4.04 3.11
N LYS A 63 11.48 2.98 3.10
CA LYS A 63 12.68 2.91 2.26
C LYS A 63 12.34 3.04 0.78
N GLU A 64 11.37 2.26 0.32
CA GLU A 64 10.90 2.29 -1.07
C GLU A 64 10.32 3.65 -1.46
N ALA A 65 9.59 4.31 -0.55
CA ALA A 65 9.06 5.65 -0.79
C ALA A 65 10.17 6.67 -1.03
N PHE A 66 11.23 6.65 -0.23
CA PHE A 66 12.39 7.53 -0.42
C PHE A 66 13.19 7.21 -1.69
N GLU A 67 13.38 5.93 -2.01
CA GLU A 67 14.03 5.49 -3.25
C GLU A 67 13.23 5.94 -4.48
N LEU A 68 11.92 5.73 -4.50
CA LEU A 68 11.02 6.17 -5.58
C LEU A 68 11.01 7.71 -5.71
N ALA A 69 10.98 8.41 -4.59
CA ALA A 69 11.03 9.87 -4.58
C ALA A 69 12.42 10.43 -4.93
N ARG A 70 13.46 9.58 -4.96
CA ARG A 70 14.86 10.01 -5.15
C ARG A 70 15.27 11.08 -4.15
N ILE A 71 14.86 10.91 -2.89
CA ILE A 71 15.21 11.77 -1.76
C ILE A 71 15.95 10.91 -0.74
N PRO A 72 17.08 11.40 -0.16
CA PRO A 72 17.78 10.67 0.90
C PRO A 72 16.92 10.59 2.16
N ASP A 73 16.82 9.40 2.77
CA ASP A 73 16.12 9.19 4.05
C ASP A 73 17.04 9.57 5.22
N GLN A 74 16.98 10.80 5.67
CA GLN A 74 17.90 11.39 6.66
C GLN A 74 17.25 11.74 7.99
N THR A 75 15.95 11.59 8.11
CA THR A 75 15.20 11.96 9.30
C THR A 75 14.51 10.76 9.95
N ARG A 76 14.25 10.87 11.25
CA ARG A 76 13.50 9.89 12.05
C ARG A 76 12.73 10.66 13.12
N GLU A 77 11.50 11.03 12.78
CA GLU A 77 10.59 11.67 13.71
C GLU A 77 9.60 10.62 14.27
N ALA A 78 9.31 10.71 15.56
CA ALA A 78 8.32 9.84 16.20
C ALA A 78 6.89 10.09 15.66
N ASP A 79 6.62 11.33 15.26
CA ASP A 79 5.38 11.70 14.59
C ASP A 79 5.64 11.83 13.08
N PRO A 80 5.18 10.87 12.25
CA PRO A 80 5.42 10.89 10.81
C PRO A 80 4.93 12.16 10.11
N LEU A 81 3.90 12.83 10.66
CA LEU A 81 3.37 14.07 10.09
C LEU A 81 4.31 15.27 10.30
N LYS A 82 5.24 15.18 11.25
CA LYS A 82 6.28 16.19 11.50
C LYS A 82 7.59 15.90 10.77
N ASP A 83 7.73 14.71 10.19
CA ASP A 83 8.91 14.34 9.41
C ASP A 83 8.88 15.04 8.05
N GLN A 84 9.53 16.20 7.98
CA GLN A 84 9.56 17.04 6.77
C GLN A 84 10.15 16.31 5.57
N ASN A 85 11.12 15.42 5.81
CA ASN A 85 11.78 14.66 4.75
C ASN A 85 10.81 13.60 4.19
N LEU A 86 10.08 12.89 5.06
CA LEU A 86 9.02 11.96 4.66
C LEU A 86 7.89 12.69 3.92
N MET A 87 7.47 13.85 4.42
CA MET A 87 6.43 14.65 3.76
C MET A 87 6.86 15.13 2.37
N ALA A 88 8.13 15.51 2.20
CA ALA A 88 8.66 15.89 0.89
C ALA A 88 8.66 14.69 -0.08
N ALA A 89 9.04 13.49 0.39
CA ALA A 89 8.97 12.27 -0.41
C ALA A 89 7.53 11.95 -0.84
N VAL A 90 6.58 11.98 0.11
CA VAL A 90 5.14 11.76 -0.15
C VAL A 90 4.59 12.75 -1.18
N HIS A 91 4.84 14.04 -0.99
CA HIS A 91 4.39 15.08 -1.93
C HIS A 91 4.93 14.85 -3.34
N ARG A 92 6.20 14.44 -3.45
CA ARG A 92 6.80 14.13 -4.75
C ARG A 92 6.13 12.94 -5.42
N LEU A 93 5.90 11.84 -4.68
CA LEU A 93 5.21 10.65 -5.21
C LEU A 93 3.77 10.96 -5.65
N LEU A 94 3.02 11.71 -4.84
CA LEU A 94 1.68 12.14 -5.21
C LEU A 94 1.68 13.03 -6.46
N SER A 95 2.63 13.96 -6.59
CA SER A 95 2.74 14.84 -7.74
C SER A 95 3.14 14.08 -9.01
N GLU A 96 4.10 13.15 -8.90
CA GLU A 96 4.67 12.42 -10.05
C GLU A 96 3.73 11.32 -10.54
N PHE A 97 3.20 10.47 -9.65
CA PHE A 97 2.43 9.29 -10.02
C PHE A 97 0.91 9.50 -9.97
N ARG A 98 0.44 10.46 -9.21
CA ARG A 98 -0.98 10.83 -9.06
C ARG A 98 -1.90 9.64 -8.78
N PRO A 99 -1.57 8.75 -7.83
CA PRO A 99 -2.47 7.66 -7.46
C PRO A 99 -3.72 8.22 -6.75
N ALA A 100 -4.82 7.45 -6.74
CA ALA A 100 -5.99 7.79 -5.92
C ALA A 100 -5.67 7.71 -4.43
N ALA A 101 -4.81 6.75 -4.04
CA ALA A 101 -4.26 6.62 -2.70
C ALA A 101 -2.79 6.19 -2.74
N LEU A 102 -1.97 6.77 -1.86
CA LEU A 102 -0.61 6.35 -1.53
C LEU A 102 -0.62 5.92 -0.06
N LEU A 103 -0.30 4.66 0.22
CA LEU A 103 -0.22 4.14 1.58
C LEU A 103 1.22 3.76 1.89
N VAL A 104 1.91 4.59 2.67
CA VAL A 104 3.30 4.33 3.06
C VAL A 104 3.32 3.54 4.36
N THR A 105 3.91 2.34 4.36
CA THR A 105 4.11 1.56 5.59
C THR A 105 5.37 2.02 6.31
N LEU A 106 5.27 2.21 7.64
CA LEU A 106 6.29 2.84 8.47
C LEU A 106 6.79 1.92 9.60
N GLY A 107 6.54 0.60 9.48
CA GLY A 107 6.92 -0.38 10.49
C GLY A 107 6.24 -0.11 11.83
N GLU A 108 7.02 0.08 12.88
CA GLU A 108 6.53 0.34 14.25
C GLU A 108 5.72 1.64 14.39
N LEU A 109 5.86 2.58 13.44
CA LEU A 109 5.07 3.80 13.42
C LEU A 109 3.70 3.61 12.72
N GLY A 110 3.41 2.43 12.20
CA GLY A 110 2.14 2.15 11.52
C GLY A 110 2.15 2.54 10.04
N MET A 111 1.21 3.37 9.61
CA MET A 111 0.99 3.71 8.20
C MET A 111 0.67 5.18 8.01
N LEU A 112 0.99 5.70 6.83
CA LEU A 112 0.62 7.04 6.40
C LEU A 112 -0.22 6.95 5.12
N LEU A 113 -1.50 7.28 5.23
CA LEU A 113 -2.41 7.39 4.08
C LEU A 113 -2.36 8.81 3.51
N CYS A 114 -2.09 8.90 2.22
CA CYS A 114 -1.99 10.16 1.49
C CYS A 114 -2.84 10.12 0.23
N GLN A 115 -3.63 11.16 0.02
CA GLN A 115 -4.50 11.34 -1.14
C GLN A 115 -4.32 12.73 -1.74
N GLN A 116 -4.69 12.90 -3.02
CA GLN A 116 -4.63 14.22 -3.67
C GLN A 116 -5.57 15.20 -2.96
N HIS A 117 -5.08 16.40 -2.70
CA HIS A 117 -5.85 17.50 -2.13
C HIS A 117 -6.46 17.23 -0.73
N GLN A 118 -5.95 16.21 -0.03
CA GLN A 118 -6.35 15.89 1.34
C GLN A 118 -5.12 15.92 2.26
N PRO A 119 -5.29 16.30 3.53
CA PRO A 119 -4.20 16.18 4.49
C PRO A 119 -3.82 14.71 4.68
N PRO A 120 -2.52 14.40 4.81
CA PRO A 120 -2.09 13.05 5.16
C PRO A 120 -2.67 12.59 6.49
N VAL A 121 -3.02 11.31 6.59
CA VAL A 121 -3.55 10.70 7.81
C VAL A 121 -2.55 9.67 8.31
N HIS A 122 -2.05 9.86 9.53
CA HIS A 122 -1.24 8.87 10.23
C HIS A 122 -2.15 7.87 10.95
N ILE A 123 -1.91 6.59 10.73
CA ILE A 123 -2.61 5.47 11.35
C ILE A 123 -1.55 4.73 12.19
N PRO A 124 -1.52 4.93 13.52
CA PRO A 124 -0.54 4.29 14.40
C PRO A 124 -0.67 2.76 14.34
N THR A 125 0.44 2.06 14.53
CA THR A 125 0.41 0.58 14.59
C THR A 125 -0.48 0.09 15.72
N VAL A 126 -1.21 -0.99 15.46
CA VAL A 126 -1.96 -1.73 16.49
C VAL A 126 -1.24 -3.02 16.90
N ALA A 127 -0.08 -3.32 16.31
CA ALA A 127 0.73 -4.47 16.69
C ALA A 127 1.19 -4.35 18.14
N GLN A 128 0.92 -5.38 18.94
CA GLN A 128 1.35 -5.44 20.36
C GLN A 128 2.67 -6.17 20.49
N GLU A 129 2.83 -7.27 19.76
CA GLU A 129 4.05 -8.08 19.71
C GLU A 129 4.41 -8.35 18.25
N VAL A 130 5.69 -8.31 17.95
CA VAL A 130 6.20 -8.55 16.60
C VAL A 130 7.13 -9.76 16.64
N PHE A 131 6.71 -10.85 16.01
CA PHE A 131 7.51 -12.07 15.88
C PHE A 131 8.16 -12.16 14.49
N ASP A 132 7.40 -11.88 13.43
CA ASP A 132 7.90 -11.92 12.05
C ASP A 132 7.17 -10.90 11.19
N VAL A 133 7.92 -10.09 10.46
CA VAL A 133 7.37 -9.06 9.56
C VAL A 133 7.15 -9.59 8.13
N SER A 134 7.48 -10.85 7.86
CA SER A 134 7.34 -11.45 6.53
C SER A 134 5.89 -11.51 6.08
N GLY A 135 5.60 -10.96 4.90
CA GLY A 135 4.25 -10.93 4.34
C GLY A 135 3.35 -9.81 4.88
N ALA A 136 3.84 -8.96 5.79
CA ALA A 136 3.05 -7.82 6.28
C ALA A 136 2.63 -6.87 5.16
N GLY A 137 3.55 -6.52 4.24
CA GLY A 137 3.26 -5.67 3.08
C GLY A 137 2.22 -6.31 2.15
N ASP A 138 2.36 -7.61 1.86
CA ASP A 138 1.39 -8.36 1.06
C ASP A 138 -0.01 -8.36 1.72
N THR A 139 -0.06 -8.50 3.05
CA THR A 139 -1.31 -8.43 3.81
C THR A 139 -1.93 -7.03 3.73
N VAL A 140 -1.11 -5.99 3.84
CA VAL A 140 -1.58 -4.59 3.72
C VAL A 140 -2.24 -4.34 2.38
N ILE A 141 -1.54 -4.61 1.27
CA ILE A 141 -2.10 -4.34 -0.06
C ILE A 141 -3.31 -5.22 -0.36
N ALA A 142 -3.32 -6.48 0.07
CA ALA A 142 -4.43 -7.39 -0.10
C ALA A 142 -5.68 -6.90 0.65
N THR A 143 -5.55 -6.60 1.95
CA THR A 143 -6.66 -6.14 2.78
C THR A 143 -7.20 -4.80 2.29
N PHE A 144 -6.33 -3.84 1.99
CA PHE A 144 -6.76 -2.54 1.45
C PHE A 144 -7.56 -2.71 0.17
N THR A 145 -7.04 -3.50 -0.76
CA THR A 145 -7.67 -3.65 -2.08
C THR A 145 -9.01 -4.38 -1.98
N VAL A 146 -9.11 -5.41 -1.13
CA VAL A 146 -10.38 -6.12 -0.87
C VAL A 146 -11.39 -5.19 -0.21
N ALA A 147 -10.98 -4.37 0.77
CA ALA A 147 -11.86 -3.40 1.43
C ALA A 147 -12.42 -2.37 0.43
N ILE A 148 -11.57 -1.81 -0.44
CA ILE A 148 -12.02 -0.91 -1.52
C ILE A 148 -13.02 -1.62 -2.46
N ALA A 149 -12.72 -2.85 -2.86
CA ALA A 149 -13.62 -3.63 -3.72
C ALA A 149 -14.98 -3.92 -3.05
N ALA A 150 -15.00 -3.98 -1.71
CA ALA A 150 -16.22 -4.11 -0.90
C ALA A 150 -16.95 -2.76 -0.64
N GLY A 151 -16.42 -1.63 -1.13
CA GLY A 151 -17.04 -0.31 -1.01
C GLY A 151 -16.55 0.54 0.16
N ALA A 152 -15.49 0.13 0.86
CA ALA A 152 -14.88 0.93 1.91
C ALA A 152 -14.22 2.19 1.35
N SER A 153 -14.20 3.27 2.13
CA SER A 153 -13.37 4.44 1.86
C SER A 153 -11.88 4.12 2.01
N PRO A 154 -10.97 4.90 1.41
CA PRO A 154 -9.53 4.68 1.58
C PRO A 154 -9.07 4.72 3.04
N LEU A 155 -9.70 5.53 3.89
CA LEU A 155 -9.38 5.57 5.32
C LEU A 155 -9.79 4.27 6.04
N GLU A 156 -11.01 3.81 5.81
CA GLU A 156 -11.48 2.53 6.37
C GLU A 156 -10.61 1.36 5.89
N ALA A 157 -10.27 1.33 4.59
CA ALA A 157 -9.38 0.32 4.02
C ALA A 157 -7.98 0.35 4.66
N ALA A 158 -7.43 1.54 4.93
CA ALA A 158 -6.13 1.69 5.57
C ALA A 158 -6.17 1.23 7.05
N VAL A 159 -7.23 1.56 7.79
CA VAL A 159 -7.43 1.09 9.17
C VAL A 159 -7.55 -0.44 9.21
N LEU A 160 -8.37 -1.04 8.35
CA LEU A 160 -8.50 -2.50 8.22
C LEU A 160 -7.15 -3.16 7.92
N SER A 161 -6.36 -2.57 7.01
CA SER A 161 -5.03 -3.05 6.63
C SER A 161 -4.04 -3.00 7.79
N ASN A 162 -4.10 -1.95 8.61
CA ASN A 162 -3.25 -1.79 9.79
C ASN A 162 -3.56 -2.87 10.84
N HIS A 163 -4.84 -3.16 11.08
CA HIS A 163 -5.25 -4.27 11.96
C HIS A 163 -4.82 -5.63 11.43
N ALA A 164 -5.04 -5.89 10.12
CA ALA A 164 -4.61 -7.14 9.50
C ALA A 164 -3.09 -7.33 9.58
N ALA A 165 -2.31 -6.28 9.28
CA ALA A 165 -0.86 -6.33 9.40
C ALA A 165 -0.41 -6.57 10.85
N GLY A 166 -1.04 -5.89 11.83
CA GLY A 166 -0.78 -6.10 13.26
C GLY A 166 -0.98 -7.55 13.70
N LEU A 167 -2.02 -8.22 13.19
CA LEU A 167 -2.28 -9.65 13.47
C LEU A 167 -1.23 -10.55 12.83
N VAL A 168 -0.81 -10.27 11.59
CA VAL A 168 0.16 -11.11 10.86
C VAL A 168 1.54 -11.04 11.49
N VAL A 169 2.02 -9.85 11.85
CA VAL A 169 3.35 -9.70 12.46
C VAL A 169 3.44 -10.33 13.86
N GLY A 170 2.30 -10.59 14.52
CA GLY A 170 2.20 -11.35 15.76
C GLY A 170 2.24 -12.87 15.57
N LYS A 171 2.39 -13.38 14.34
CA LYS A 171 2.46 -14.81 14.03
C LYS A 171 3.85 -15.16 13.49
N ILE A 172 4.25 -16.42 13.65
CA ILE A 172 5.55 -16.90 13.12
C ILE A 172 5.41 -17.28 11.64
N GLY A 173 6.33 -16.81 10.81
CA GLY A 173 6.36 -17.07 9.37
C GLY A 173 5.33 -16.27 8.57
N THR A 174 5.20 -16.58 7.28
CA THR A 174 4.17 -15.98 6.43
C THR A 174 2.79 -16.49 6.85
N ALA A 175 2.03 -15.65 7.53
CA ALA A 175 0.72 -15.98 8.06
C ALA A 175 -0.41 -15.30 7.27
N THR A 176 -1.63 -15.82 7.41
CA THR A 176 -2.86 -15.21 6.90
C THR A 176 -3.73 -14.71 8.05
N VAL A 177 -4.68 -13.85 7.73
CA VAL A 177 -5.70 -13.34 8.66
C VAL A 177 -7.07 -13.81 8.18
N SER A 178 -7.86 -14.42 9.09
CA SER A 178 -9.26 -14.72 8.81
C SER A 178 -10.15 -13.49 9.05
N PRO A 179 -11.36 -13.45 8.45
CA PRO A 179 -12.33 -12.40 8.74
C PRO A 179 -12.70 -12.32 10.23
N GLU A 180 -12.79 -13.46 10.92
CA GLU A 180 -13.11 -13.55 12.34
C GLU A 180 -11.99 -12.96 13.20
N GLU A 181 -10.72 -13.28 12.91
CA GLU A 181 -9.56 -12.70 13.58
C GLU A 181 -9.52 -11.19 13.39
N LEU A 182 -9.75 -10.72 12.14
CA LEU A 182 -9.76 -9.30 11.84
C LEU A 182 -10.88 -8.59 12.60
N LEU A 183 -12.08 -9.13 12.61
CA LEU A 183 -13.21 -8.56 13.35
C LEU A 183 -12.93 -8.48 14.86
N ALA A 184 -12.34 -9.53 15.43
CA ALA A 184 -12.00 -9.57 16.85
C ALA A 184 -10.89 -8.60 17.26
N SER A 185 -10.12 -8.07 16.31
CA SER A 185 -9.04 -7.10 16.59
C SER A 185 -9.55 -5.67 16.84
N PHE A 186 -10.82 -5.40 16.57
CA PHE A 186 -11.42 -4.10 16.88
C PHE A 186 -11.99 -4.07 18.30
N PRO A 187 -11.78 -3.00 19.05
CA PRO A 187 -12.41 -2.85 20.36
C PRO A 187 -13.94 -2.79 20.22
N ASN A 188 -14.64 -3.46 21.13
CA ASN A 188 -16.09 -3.38 21.24
C ASN A 188 -16.54 -2.00 21.69
#